data_71b97eb1fae9e91cd1d23cfc4774f391
#
_entry.id   71b97eb1fae9e91cd1d23cfc4774f391
#
_cell.length_a   1.000
_cell.length_b   1.000
_cell.length_c   1.000
_cell.angle_alpha   90.00
_cell.angle_beta   90.00
_cell.angle_gamma   90.00
#
_symmetry.space_group_name_H-M   'P 1'
#
loop_
_entity.id
_entity.type
_entity.pdbx_description
1 polymer ?
#
loop_
_entity_poly.entity_id
_entity_poly.type
_entity_poly.pdbx_seq_one_letter_code
_entity_poly.pdbx_strand_id
1 'polypeptide(L)'
;ELKGTLIPADAEAAQRTIRAVAAVTSDPDTQGSVCIPWADVEAREPQAAKGLGILRELGLIGDPGSPAPWALDAAGRLYAARFFDEERRLAESLAARAKSLTGEAAPTPEALTLVGKMCEALGTDEAQSAAVRGALEQRLLIVSGGPGTGKTTSVVMMLEGLLAMKPDLRIGLAAPTGKAASRMLQSIRESLSRQPLAALLTAMRALDAGTSPATMEAKTIHKWLVTRTPTGEMPGPGNPMALDLLVVDEASMIDIHLAARLLSALSPETRLILLGDKHQLAAVGPGSVFADLTEEEGALAANTAVLKESRRFERGSIVWALASVVNQMGIEGDAAVSAVKTLLTSTEADAPGLIRSLFGTEAPTSARRYQVAW
;
A
#
# COMPACT_ATOMS: atom_id res chain seq x y z
N GLU A 1 33.51 -21.65 7.39
CA GLU A 1 34.73 -21.00 6.81
C GLU A 1 35.37 -19.95 7.72
N LEU A 2 34.75 -19.50 8.82
CA LEU A 2 35.31 -18.55 9.80
C LEU A 2 36.43 -19.13 10.70
N LYS A 3 36.64 -20.45 10.69
CA LYS A 3 37.54 -21.14 11.62
C LYS A 3 39.06 -20.98 11.36
N GLY A 4 39.44 -20.38 10.24
CA GLY A 4 40.87 -20.24 9.89
C GLY A 4 41.51 -18.90 10.23
N THR A 5 40.70 -17.88 10.59
CA THR A 5 41.19 -16.49 10.74
C THR A 5 41.05 -15.91 12.16
N LEU A 6 40.21 -16.56 13.01
CA LEU A 6 39.92 -16.11 14.38
C LEU A 6 40.46 -17.11 15.44
N ILE A 7 40.81 -16.56 16.60
CA ILE A 7 41.03 -17.41 17.79
C ILE A 7 39.70 -18.14 18.15
N PRO A 8 39.75 -19.37 18.70
CA PRO A 8 38.55 -20.18 18.94
C PRO A 8 37.44 -19.47 19.74
N ALA A 9 37.80 -18.70 20.76
CA ALA A 9 36.84 -17.97 21.60
C ALA A 9 36.08 -16.86 20.83
N ASP A 10 36.75 -16.17 19.88
CA ASP A 10 36.14 -15.13 19.06
C ASP A 10 35.24 -15.73 17.96
N ALA A 11 35.68 -16.85 17.38
CA ALA A 11 34.86 -17.62 16.45
C ALA A 11 33.55 -18.09 17.11
N GLU A 12 33.63 -18.56 18.37
CA GLU A 12 32.46 -18.99 19.13
C GLU A 12 31.50 -17.81 19.44
N ALA A 13 32.01 -16.65 19.86
CA ALA A 13 31.22 -15.46 20.13
C ALA A 13 30.49 -14.98 18.85
N ALA A 14 31.20 -14.91 17.72
CA ALA A 14 30.59 -14.55 16.44
C ALA A 14 29.49 -15.54 16.03
N GLN A 15 29.71 -16.84 16.18
CA GLN A 15 28.73 -17.87 15.86
C GLN A 15 27.47 -17.78 16.73
N ARG A 16 27.61 -17.52 18.04
CA ARG A 16 26.48 -17.34 18.95
C ARG A 16 25.65 -16.12 18.54
N THR A 17 26.32 -15.02 18.24
CA THR A 17 25.65 -13.78 17.79
C THR A 17 24.89 -14.00 16.47
N ILE A 18 25.48 -14.69 15.48
CA ILE A 18 24.80 -15.04 14.23
C ILE A 18 23.57 -15.93 14.50
N ARG A 19 23.66 -16.89 15.41
CA ARG A 19 22.52 -17.73 15.81
C ARG A 19 21.43 -16.91 16.47
N ALA A 20 21.78 -15.95 17.34
CA ALA A 20 20.82 -15.05 17.96
C ALA A 20 20.12 -14.17 16.92
N VAL A 21 20.83 -13.60 15.95
CA VAL A 21 20.27 -12.87 14.81
C VAL A 21 19.28 -13.75 14.05
N ALA A 22 19.68 -14.98 13.70
CA ALA A 22 18.81 -15.92 12.98
C ALA A 22 17.55 -16.28 13.80
N ALA A 23 17.69 -16.44 15.12
CA ALA A 23 16.55 -16.72 15.99
C ALA A 23 15.59 -15.55 16.09
N VAL A 24 16.06 -14.30 16.18
CA VAL A 24 15.21 -13.11 16.17
C VAL A 24 14.50 -12.95 14.83
N THR A 25 15.21 -13.10 13.70
CA THR A 25 14.60 -12.99 12.36
C THR A 25 13.59 -14.09 12.05
N SER A 26 13.65 -15.22 12.76
CA SER A 26 12.70 -16.34 12.59
C SER A 26 11.54 -16.29 13.60
N ASP A 27 11.54 -15.31 14.49
CA ASP A 27 10.46 -15.12 15.47
C ASP A 27 9.16 -14.70 14.76
N PRO A 28 8.02 -15.32 15.07
CA PRO A 28 6.74 -14.92 14.51
C PRO A 28 6.42 -13.41 14.67
N ASP A 29 6.85 -12.80 15.78
CA ASP A 29 6.61 -11.38 16.06
C ASP A 29 7.44 -10.43 15.17
N THR A 30 8.57 -10.92 14.62
CA THR A 30 9.41 -10.17 13.68
C THR A 30 9.24 -10.63 12.24
N GLN A 31 8.42 -11.65 12.00
CA GLN A 31 8.20 -12.22 10.68
C GLN A 31 7.56 -11.16 9.75
N GLY A 32 8.19 -10.93 8.62
CA GLY A 32 7.76 -9.90 7.67
C GLY A 32 8.41 -8.53 7.89
N SER A 33 9.18 -8.32 8.97
CA SER A 33 9.94 -7.08 9.17
C SER A 33 11.17 -7.02 8.27
N VAL A 34 11.53 -5.81 7.83
CA VAL A 34 12.74 -5.57 7.02
C VAL A 34 14.00 -5.43 7.88
N CYS A 35 13.82 -5.18 9.17
CA CYS A 35 14.90 -5.03 10.16
C CYS A 35 14.50 -5.67 11.49
N ILE A 36 15.50 -5.88 12.34
CA ILE A 36 15.32 -6.34 13.72
C ILE A 36 16.03 -5.37 14.67
N PRO A 37 15.46 -5.06 15.85
CA PRO A 37 16.15 -4.30 16.88
C PRO A 37 17.38 -5.07 17.36
N TRP A 38 18.53 -4.41 17.44
CA TRP A 38 19.75 -5.02 17.98
C TRP A 38 19.58 -5.41 19.45
N ALA A 39 18.77 -4.67 20.20
CA ALA A 39 18.44 -4.98 21.57
C ALA A 39 17.81 -6.38 21.76
N ASP A 40 17.02 -6.85 20.78
CA ASP A 40 16.44 -8.20 20.83
C ASP A 40 17.49 -9.29 20.62
N VAL A 41 18.54 -9.00 19.87
CA VAL A 41 19.71 -9.87 19.72
C VAL A 41 20.50 -9.92 21.02
N GLU A 42 20.73 -8.79 21.67
CA GLU A 42 21.41 -8.69 22.97
C GLU A 42 20.64 -9.39 24.09
N ALA A 43 19.32 -9.28 24.07
CA ALA A 43 18.49 -9.99 25.04
C ALA A 43 18.60 -11.52 24.95
N ARG A 44 18.85 -12.05 23.74
CA ARG A 44 19.02 -13.51 23.50
C ARG A 44 20.46 -14.00 23.66
N GLU A 45 21.45 -13.15 23.41
CA GLU A 45 22.88 -13.48 23.52
C GLU A 45 23.61 -12.38 24.32
N PRO A 46 23.91 -12.62 25.60
CA PRO A 46 24.59 -11.64 26.47
C PRO A 46 25.98 -11.19 25.97
N GLN A 47 26.61 -11.97 25.09
CA GLN A 47 27.90 -11.62 24.47
C GLN A 47 27.73 -11.01 23.07
N ALA A 48 26.53 -10.60 22.66
CA ALA A 48 26.27 -10.05 21.35
C ALA A 48 27.11 -8.79 21.05
N ALA A 49 27.37 -7.93 22.05
CA ALA A 49 28.23 -6.77 21.87
C ALA A 49 29.68 -7.16 21.45
N LYS A 50 30.25 -8.21 22.06
CA LYS A 50 31.54 -8.77 21.63
C LYS A 50 31.46 -9.36 20.23
N GLY A 51 30.43 -10.13 19.97
CA GLY A 51 30.19 -10.74 18.67
C GLY A 51 30.00 -9.69 17.57
N LEU A 52 29.31 -8.59 17.86
CA LEU A 52 29.15 -7.45 16.94
C LEU A 52 30.51 -6.86 16.53
N GLY A 53 31.42 -6.62 17.51
CA GLY A 53 32.77 -6.12 17.22
C GLY A 53 33.48 -7.03 16.22
N ILE A 54 33.47 -8.33 16.49
CA ILE A 54 34.12 -9.34 15.63
C ILE A 54 33.46 -9.37 14.22
N LEU A 55 32.12 -9.33 14.14
CA LEU A 55 31.41 -9.34 12.87
C LEU A 55 31.66 -8.06 12.05
N ARG A 56 31.89 -6.93 12.71
CA ARG A 56 32.32 -5.69 12.06
C ARG A 56 33.74 -5.80 11.53
N GLU A 57 34.69 -6.32 12.30
CA GLU A 57 36.07 -6.55 11.86
C GLU A 57 36.15 -7.50 10.66
N LEU A 58 35.26 -8.48 10.60
CA LEU A 58 35.14 -9.41 9.48
C LEU A 58 34.40 -8.83 8.26
N GLY A 59 33.90 -7.60 8.35
CA GLY A 59 33.11 -6.96 7.29
C GLY A 59 31.75 -7.61 7.02
N LEU A 60 31.20 -8.34 8.00
CA LEU A 60 29.87 -8.98 7.89
C LEU A 60 28.74 -8.07 8.35
N ILE A 61 28.99 -7.19 9.32
CA ILE A 61 28.08 -6.12 9.73
C ILE A 61 28.82 -4.80 9.55
N GLY A 62 28.21 -3.86 8.88
CA GLY A 62 28.76 -2.53 8.67
C GLY A 62 27.72 -1.44 8.88
N ASP A 63 28.17 -0.20 8.69
CA ASP A 63 27.24 0.93 8.67
C ASP A 63 26.43 0.96 7.35
N PRO A 64 25.27 1.62 7.32
CA PRO A 64 24.49 1.79 6.11
C PRO A 64 25.30 2.32 4.93
N GLY A 65 25.19 1.65 3.78
CA GLY A 65 25.96 1.98 2.56
C GLY A 65 27.35 1.35 2.48
N SER A 66 27.80 0.61 3.50
CA SER A 66 29.00 -0.20 3.42
C SER A 66 28.79 -1.45 2.55
N PRO A 67 29.87 -2.10 2.05
CA PRO A 67 29.74 -3.35 1.27
C PRO A 67 29.38 -4.57 2.12
N ALA A 68 29.17 -4.42 3.42
CA ALA A 68 28.79 -5.51 4.31
C ALA A 68 27.41 -6.06 3.97
N PRO A 69 27.18 -7.40 4.09
CA PRO A 69 25.87 -7.99 3.81
C PRO A 69 24.77 -7.58 4.80
N TRP A 70 25.15 -7.08 5.98
CA TRP A 70 24.26 -6.59 7.01
C TRP A 70 24.60 -5.14 7.36
N ALA A 71 23.58 -4.31 7.53
CA ALA A 71 23.73 -2.91 7.93
C ALA A 71 23.11 -2.70 9.31
N LEU A 72 23.86 -2.12 10.24
CA LEU A 72 23.36 -1.68 11.54
C LEU A 72 23.32 -0.15 11.54
N ASP A 73 22.11 0.40 11.66
CA ASP A 73 21.92 1.85 11.65
C ASP A 73 22.17 2.50 13.02
N ALA A 74 22.17 3.84 13.04
CA ALA A 74 22.40 4.61 14.28
C ALA A 74 21.27 4.46 15.32
N ALA A 75 20.09 3.99 14.91
CA ALA A 75 18.97 3.69 15.79
C ALA A 75 19.02 2.26 16.37
N GLY A 76 20.08 1.49 16.06
CA GLY A 76 20.24 0.13 16.53
C GLY A 76 19.37 -0.89 15.80
N ARG A 77 19.01 -0.63 14.54
CA ARG A 77 18.24 -1.58 13.70
C ARG A 77 19.20 -2.30 12.76
N LEU A 78 19.16 -3.62 12.81
CA LEU A 78 19.95 -4.49 11.92
C LEU A 78 19.09 -4.91 10.71
N TYR A 79 19.60 -4.61 9.52
CA TYR A 79 19.00 -4.94 8.22
C TYR A 79 19.86 -5.92 7.46
N ALA A 80 19.28 -6.76 6.62
CA ALA A 80 20.03 -7.19 5.44
C ALA A 80 20.26 -5.94 4.55
N ALA A 81 21.50 -5.70 4.13
CA ALA A 81 21.91 -4.44 3.49
C ALA A 81 21.01 -4.07 2.27
N ARG A 82 20.57 -5.08 1.51
CA ARG A 82 19.64 -4.88 0.38
C ARG A 82 18.32 -4.25 0.80
N PHE A 83 17.74 -4.63 1.95
CA PHE A 83 16.47 -4.07 2.43
C PHE A 83 16.64 -2.65 2.91
N PHE A 84 17.75 -2.33 3.55
CA PHE A 84 18.09 -0.96 3.92
C PHE A 84 18.15 -0.05 2.68
N ASP A 85 18.83 -0.51 1.62
CA ASP A 85 18.94 0.25 0.38
C ASP A 85 17.60 0.40 -0.35
N GLU A 86 16.75 -0.62 -0.33
CA GLU A 86 15.41 -0.58 -0.91
C GLU A 86 14.51 0.39 -0.14
N GLU A 87 14.49 0.32 1.20
CA GLU A 87 13.75 1.23 2.07
C GLU A 87 14.20 2.68 1.88
N ARG A 88 15.50 2.94 1.86
CA ARG A 88 16.05 4.27 1.64
C ARG A 88 15.64 4.86 0.29
N ARG A 89 15.80 4.10 -0.82
CA ARG A 89 15.40 4.54 -2.15
C ARG A 89 13.91 4.78 -2.25
N LEU A 90 13.10 3.93 -1.62
CA LEU A 90 11.65 4.10 -1.53
C LEU A 90 11.30 5.40 -0.82
N ALA A 91 11.87 5.62 0.36
CA ALA A 91 11.65 6.83 1.17
C ALA A 91 12.07 8.11 0.42
N GLU A 92 13.26 8.12 -0.21
CA GLU A 92 13.75 9.25 -1.02
C GLU A 92 12.80 9.55 -2.19
N SER A 93 12.32 8.53 -2.89
CA SER A 93 11.41 8.66 -4.03
C SER A 93 10.03 9.19 -3.60
N LEU A 94 9.50 8.72 -2.47
CA LEU A 94 8.23 9.19 -1.91
C LEU A 94 8.36 10.62 -1.40
N ALA A 95 9.41 10.94 -0.67
CA ALA A 95 9.66 12.30 -0.16
C ALA A 95 9.80 13.33 -1.29
N ALA A 96 10.42 12.95 -2.40
CA ALA A 96 10.53 13.81 -3.58
C ALA A 96 9.15 14.13 -4.19
N ARG A 97 8.20 13.17 -4.16
CA ARG A 97 6.84 13.31 -4.68
C ARG A 97 5.86 13.94 -3.68
N ALA A 98 6.14 13.86 -2.39
CA ALA A 98 5.26 14.38 -1.33
C ALA A 98 5.10 15.90 -1.32
N LYS A 99 5.93 16.62 -2.08
CA LYS A 99 5.88 18.08 -2.20
C LYS A 99 4.65 18.52 -2.99
N SER A 100 3.99 19.58 -2.52
CA SER A 100 2.88 20.22 -3.23
C SER A 100 3.32 20.75 -4.60
N LEU A 101 2.41 20.68 -5.55
CA LEU A 101 2.62 21.18 -6.91
C LEU A 101 2.56 22.70 -6.94
N THR A 102 3.47 23.31 -7.70
CA THR A 102 3.54 24.77 -7.89
C THR A 102 3.70 25.11 -9.38
N GLY A 103 3.44 26.34 -9.74
CA GLY A 103 3.57 26.81 -11.11
C GLY A 103 2.60 26.14 -12.08
N GLU A 104 3.06 25.77 -13.26
CA GLU A 104 2.26 25.14 -14.33
C GLU A 104 1.73 23.75 -13.95
N ALA A 105 2.33 23.09 -12.96
CA ALA A 105 1.87 21.79 -12.47
C ALA A 105 0.74 21.90 -11.42
N ALA A 106 0.48 23.10 -10.90
CA ALA A 106 -0.61 23.35 -9.95
C ALA A 106 -1.98 23.20 -10.63
N PRO A 107 -3.02 22.78 -9.89
CA PRO A 107 -4.36 22.68 -10.45
C PRO A 107 -4.91 24.06 -10.85
N THR A 108 -5.65 24.10 -11.97
CA THR A 108 -6.33 25.31 -12.38
C THR A 108 -7.59 25.54 -11.52
N PRO A 109 -8.02 26.81 -11.32
CA PRO A 109 -9.26 27.12 -10.58
C PRO A 109 -10.49 26.43 -11.17
N GLU A 110 -10.52 26.27 -12.51
CA GLU A 110 -11.61 25.61 -13.23
C GLU A 110 -11.66 24.11 -12.88
N ALA A 111 -10.50 23.42 -12.84
CA ALA A 111 -10.42 22.00 -12.46
C ALA A 111 -10.85 21.80 -11.01
N LEU A 112 -10.42 22.66 -10.08
CA LEU A 112 -10.85 22.60 -8.68
C LEU A 112 -12.36 22.85 -8.54
N THR A 113 -12.91 23.80 -9.31
CA THR A 113 -14.35 24.07 -9.33
C THR A 113 -15.12 22.87 -9.90
N LEU A 114 -14.63 22.25 -10.96
CA LEU A 114 -15.22 21.06 -11.56
C LEU A 114 -15.33 19.92 -10.55
N VAL A 115 -14.22 19.54 -9.91
CA VAL A 115 -14.23 18.44 -8.93
C VAL A 115 -15.05 18.79 -7.69
N GLY A 116 -15.09 20.06 -7.26
CA GLY A 116 -15.95 20.51 -6.17
C GLY A 116 -17.43 20.26 -6.47
N LYS A 117 -17.91 20.70 -7.63
CA LYS A 117 -19.29 20.46 -8.08
C LYS A 117 -19.61 18.95 -8.21
N MET A 118 -18.65 18.16 -8.67
CA MET A 118 -18.83 16.70 -8.76
C MET A 118 -18.95 16.08 -7.37
N CYS A 119 -18.13 16.49 -6.42
CA CYS A 119 -18.20 16.03 -5.04
C CYS A 119 -19.55 16.34 -4.41
N GLU A 120 -20.05 17.56 -4.60
CA GLU A 120 -21.40 17.97 -4.15
C GLU A 120 -22.51 17.12 -4.79
N ALA A 121 -22.48 16.97 -6.13
CA ALA A 121 -23.49 16.23 -6.87
C ALA A 121 -23.54 14.74 -6.50
N LEU A 122 -22.42 14.14 -6.13
CA LEU A 122 -22.31 12.73 -5.74
C LEU A 122 -22.46 12.53 -4.23
N GLY A 123 -22.63 13.61 -3.45
CA GLY A 123 -22.76 13.55 -2.00
C GLY A 123 -21.55 12.87 -1.35
N THR A 124 -20.33 13.22 -1.78
CA THR A 124 -19.11 12.71 -1.15
C THR A 124 -18.96 13.26 0.26
N ASP A 125 -18.35 12.48 1.13
CA ASP A 125 -17.94 12.98 2.44
C ASP A 125 -16.68 13.88 2.31
N GLU A 126 -16.30 14.50 3.42
CA GLU A 126 -15.15 15.40 3.48
C GLU A 126 -13.83 14.71 3.10
N ALA A 127 -13.64 13.46 3.57
CA ALA A 127 -12.44 12.69 3.30
C ALA A 127 -12.31 12.32 1.81
N GLN A 128 -13.43 11.92 1.18
CA GLN A 128 -13.47 11.66 -0.25
C GLN A 128 -13.19 12.93 -1.06
N SER A 129 -13.80 14.04 -0.67
CA SER A 129 -13.61 15.36 -1.32
C SER A 129 -12.16 15.83 -1.19
N ALA A 130 -11.55 15.66 0.00
CA ALA A 130 -10.15 15.95 0.23
C ALA A 130 -9.23 15.07 -0.61
N ALA A 131 -9.52 13.77 -0.73
CA ALA A 131 -8.77 12.86 -1.59
C ALA A 131 -8.81 13.28 -3.06
N VAL A 132 -10.01 13.62 -3.58
CA VAL A 132 -10.15 14.06 -4.97
C VAL A 132 -9.37 15.34 -5.24
N ARG A 133 -9.45 16.32 -4.34
CA ARG A 133 -8.67 17.58 -4.44
C ARG A 133 -7.17 17.30 -4.34
N GLY A 134 -6.75 16.48 -3.38
CA GLY A 134 -5.35 16.10 -3.18
C GLY A 134 -4.71 15.48 -4.44
N ALA A 135 -5.47 14.70 -5.22
CA ALA A 135 -4.97 14.13 -6.48
C ALA A 135 -4.61 15.21 -7.51
N LEU A 136 -5.27 16.36 -7.48
CA LEU A 136 -4.95 17.48 -8.37
C LEU A 136 -3.77 18.33 -7.84
N GLU A 137 -3.68 18.48 -6.52
CA GLU A 137 -2.73 19.37 -5.84
C GLU A 137 -1.36 18.74 -5.57
N GLN A 138 -1.25 17.40 -5.58
CA GLN A 138 -0.08 16.66 -5.13
C GLN A 138 0.40 15.66 -6.20
N ARG A 139 1.72 15.35 -6.20
CA ARG A 139 2.26 14.25 -7.01
C ARG A 139 2.13 12.89 -6.35
N LEU A 140 2.03 12.85 -5.02
CA LEU A 140 1.78 11.64 -4.24
C LEU A 140 0.48 11.79 -3.49
N LEU A 141 -0.41 10.84 -3.66
CA LEU A 141 -1.62 10.70 -2.86
C LEU A 141 -1.76 9.25 -2.41
N ILE A 142 -2.02 9.05 -1.13
CA ILE A 142 -2.30 7.76 -0.52
C ILE A 142 -3.76 7.79 -0.04
N VAL A 143 -4.55 6.82 -0.47
CA VAL A 143 -5.96 6.71 -0.07
C VAL A 143 -6.15 5.38 0.65
N SER A 144 -6.30 5.46 1.96
CA SER A 144 -6.58 4.31 2.81
C SER A 144 -8.07 4.22 3.10
N GLY A 145 -8.64 3.04 2.97
CA GLY A 145 -10.05 2.82 3.32
C GLY A 145 -10.47 1.37 3.13
N GLY A 146 -11.37 0.93 3.97
CA GLY A 146 -11.92 -0.42 3.93
C GLY A 146 -12.76 -0.72 2.67
N PRO A 147 -13.28 -1.93 2.55
CA PRO A 147 -14.16 -2.29 1.47
C PRO A 147 -15.44 -1.43 1.46
N GLY A 148 -15.80 -0.90 0.30
CA GLY A 148 -17.02 -0.12 0.13
C GLY A 148 -16.95 1.35 0.57
N THR A 149 -15.78 1.87 0.95
CA THR A 149 -15.59 3.28 1.33
C THR A 149 -15.55 4.25 0.15
N GLY A 150 -15.75 3.76 -1.08
CA GLY A 150 -15.81 4.62 -2.27
C GLY A 150 -14.46 4.92 -2.92
N LYS A 151 -13.38 4.19 -2.61
CA LYS A 151 -12.06 4.36 -3.26
C LYS A 151 -12.16 4.46 -4.77
N THR A 152 -12.85 3.54 -5.43
CA THR A 152 -12.98 3.53 -6.90
C THR A 152 -13.78 4.74 -7.42
N THR A 153 -14.82 5.16 -6.69
CA THR A 153 -15.58 6.37 -7.04
C THR A 153 -14.69 7.62 -6.96
N SER A 154 -13.88 7.72 -5.91
CA SER A 154 -12.92 8.81 -5.78
C SER A 154 -11.90 8.82 -6.93
N VAL A 155 -11.39 7.65 -7.34
CA VAL A 155 -10.48 7.54 -8.50
C VAL A 155 -11.12 8.07 -9.77
N VAL A 156 -12.37 7.74 -10.03
CA VAL A 156 -13.09 8.22 -11.23
C VAL A 156 -13.18 9.75 -11.24
N MET A 157 -13.48 10.38 -10.11
CA MET A 157 -13.50 11.83 -9.97
C MET A 157 -12.11 12.47 -10.12
N MET A 158 -11.07 11.83 -9.55
CA MET A 158 -9.68 12.25 -9.73
C MET A 158 -9.27 12.23 -11.20
N LEU A 159 -9.60 11.17 -11.92
CA LEU A 159 -9.31 11.03 -13.35
C LEU A 159 -10.04 12.08 -14.18
N GLU A 160 -11.30 12.38 -13.89
CA GLU A 160 -12.05 13.45 -14.56
C GLU A 160 -11.37 14.81 -14.39
N GLY A 161 -11.01 15.18 -13.16
CA GLY A 161 -10.33 16.42 -12.87
C GLY A 161 -8.96 16.53 -13.53
N LEU A 162 -8.17 15.45 -13.49
CA LEU A 162 -6.83 15.41 -14.10
C LEU A 162 -6.89 15.47 -15.64
N LEU A 163 -7.85 14.78 -16.27
CA LEU A 163 -8.06 14.81 -17.72
C LEU A 163 -8.62 16.16 -18.19
N ALA A 164 -9.41 16.86 -17.35
CA ALA A 164 -9.84 18.20 -17.63
C ALA A 164 -8.67 19.21 -17.67
N MET A 165 -7.64 18.97 -16.85
CA MET A 165 -6.40 19.76 -16.86
C MET A 165 -5.46 19.39 -18.00
N LYS A 166 -5.32 18.08 -18.27
CA LYS A 166 -4.42 17.53 -19.28
C LYS A 166 -5.10 16.41 -20.06
N PRO A 167 -5.76 16.72 -21.20
CA PRO A 167 -6.52 15.73 -21.99
C PRO A 167 -5.68 14.62 -22.62
N ASP A 168 -4.38 14.81 -22.76
CA ASP A 168 -3.42 13.84 -23.34
C ASP A 168 -2.67 13.01 -22.27
N LEU A 169 -3.24 12.92 -21.07
CA LEU A 169 -2.61 12.24 -19.93
C LEU A 169 -2.38 10.74 -20.21
N ARG A 170 -1.17 10.26 -19.98
CA ARG A 170 -0.79 8.83 -20.07
C ARG A 170 -1.00 8.19 -18.71
N ILE A 171 -2.05 7.37 -18.60
CA ILE A 171 -2.54 6.81 -17.34
C ILE A 171 -2.20 5.32 -17.28
N GLY A 172 -1.47 4.92 -16.25
CA GLY A 172 -1.28 3.53 -15.84
C GLY A 172 -2.23 3.18 -14.69
N LEU A 173 -2.95 2.07 -14.84
CA LEU A 173 -3.70 1.44 -13.77
C LEU A 173 -2.97 0.16 -13.39
N ALA A 174 -2.60 0.01 -12.13
CA ALA A 174 -1.81 -1.10 -11.64
C ALA A 174 -2.46 -1.78 -10.43
N ALA A 175 -2.25 -3.08 -10.29
CA ALA A 175 -2.61 -3.82 -9.09
C ALA A 175 -1.67 -5.02 -8.93
N PRO A 176 -1.54 -5.61 -7.74
CA PRO A 176 -0.77 -6.83 -7.54
C PRO A 176 -1.29 -8.01 -8.38
N THR A 177 -2.60 -8.09 -8.61
CA THR A 177 -3.24 -9.18 -9.38
C THR A 177 -3.90 -8.68 -10.65
N GLY A 178 -3.95 -9.55 -11.68
CA GLY A 178 -4.62 -9.23 -12.95
C GLY A 178 -6.12 -8.99 -12.78
N LYS A 179 -6.77 -9.73 -11.86
CA LYS A 179 -8.18 -9.56 -11.56
C LYS A 179 -8.49 -8.17 -10.97
N ALA A 180 -7.64 -7.67 -10.06
CA ALA A 180 -7.81 -6.34 -9.47
C ALA A 180 -7.61 -5.24 -10.52
N ALA A 181 -6.56 -5.33 -11.34
CA ALA A 181 -6.31 -4.37 -12.42
C ALA A 181 -7.48 -4.30 -13.42
N SER A 182 -7.99 -5.46 -13.85
CA SER A 182 -9.13 -5.52 -14.78
C SER A 182 -10.42 -4.97 -14.14
N ARG A 183 -10.65 -5.25 -12.84
CA ARG A 183 -11.81 -4.72 -12.10
C ARG A 183 -11.78 -3.20 -11.99
N MET A 184 -10.61 -2.62 -11.76
CA MET A 184 -10.48 -1.16 -11.69
C MET A 184 -10.91 -0.53 -13.01
N LEU A 185 -10.40 -1.00 -14.15
CA LEU A 185 -10.78 -0.49 -15.47
C LEU A 185 -12.28 -0.69 -15.76
N GLN A 186 -12.83 -1.85 -15.41
CA GLN A 186 -14.26 -2.12 -15.55
C GLN A 186 -15.09 -1.15 -14.71
N SER A 187 -14.73 -0.92 -13.45
CA SER A 187 -15.45 0.01 -12.56
C SER A 187 -15.40 1.46 -13.07
N ILE A 188 -14.29 1.88 -13.68
CA ILE A 188 -14.19 3.18 -14.34
C ILE A 188 -15.19 3.25 -15.51
N ARG A 189 -15.24 2.24 -16.37
CA ARG A 189 -16.19 2.17 -17.50
C ARG A 189 -17.66 2.15 -17.04
N GLU A 190 -17.98 1.40 -16.00
CA GLU A 190 -19.32 1.37 -15.42
C GLU A 190 -19.75 2.72 -14.83
N SER A 191 -18.82 3.47 -14.23
CA SER A 191 -19.09 4.79 -13.69
C SER A 191 -19.43 5.81 -14.79
N LEU A 192 -18.84 5.69 -15.98
CA LEU A 192 -19.14 6.54 -17.14
C LEU A 192 -20.59 6.37 -17.63
N SER A 193 -21.20 5.22 -17.42
CA SER A 193 -22.61 5.00 -17.79
C SER A 193 -23.61 5.62 -16.82
N ARG A 194 -23.16 5.98 -15.61
CA ARG A 194 -24.00 6.48 -14.52
C ARG A 194 -23.83 7.98 -14.26
N GLN A 195 -22.74 8.57 -14.73
CA GLN A 195 -22.35 9.94 -14.37
C GLN A 195 -21.86 10.73 -15.59
N PRO A 196 -22.19 12.01 -15.72
CA PRO A 196 -21.75 12.88 -16.81
C PRO A 196 -20.30 13.30 -16.64
N LEU A 197 -19.34 12.40 -16.85
CA LEU A 197 -17.90 12.63 -16.75
C LEU A 197 -17.36 12.96 -18.15
N ALA A 198 -17.41 14.23 -18.55
CA ALA A 198 -17.17 14.65 -19.93
C ALA A 198 -15.73 14.44 -20.41
N ALA A 199 -14.74 14.78 -19.58
CA ALA A 199 -13.33 14.62 -19.93
C ALA A 199 -12.93 13.14 -19.99
N LEU A 200 -13.32 12.35 -18.98
CA LEU A 200 -13.04 10.92 -18.93
C LEU A 200 -13.78 10.17 -20.04
N LEU A 201 -15.04 10.50 -20.31
CA LEU A 201 -15.80 9.91 -21.42
C LEU A 201 -15.17 10.20 -22.77
N THR A 202 -14.71 11.44 -22.99
CA THR A 202 -14.02 11.84 -24.22
C THR A 202 -12.70 11.07 -24.38
N ALA A 203 -11.90 10.99 -23.32
CA ALA A 203 -10.65 10.23 -23.32
C ALA A 203 -10.89 8.75 -23.62
N MET A 204 -11.89 8.12 -22.97
CA MET A 204 -12.22 6.70 -23.18
C MET A 204 -12.73 6.40 -24.59
N ARG A 205 -13.58 7.27 -25.16
CA ARG A 205 -14.04 7.11 -26.56
C ARG A 205 -12.90 7.24 -27.56
N ALA A 206 -12.01 8.18 -27.34
CA ALA A 206 -10.85 8.38 -28.20
C ALA A 206 -9.85 7.21 -28.08
N LEU A 207 -9.70 6.61 -26.89
CA LEU A 207 -8.93 5.39 -26.67
C LEU A 207 -9.53 4.20 -27.42
N ASP A 208 -10.81 3.97 -27.30
CA ASP A 208 -11.52 2.86 -27.98
C ASP A 208 -11.46 3.01 -29.52
N ALA A 209 -11.45 4.26 -30.02
CA ALA A 209 -11.28 4.57 -31.43
C ALA A 209 -9.82 4.56 -31.92
N GLY A 210 -8.84 4.40 -31.03
CA GLY A 210 -7.40 4.48 -31.37
C GLY A 210 -6.92 5.86 -31.83
N THR A 211 -7.68 6.92 -31.53
CA THR A 211 -7.40 8.30 -31.96
C THR A 211 -6.91 9.21 -30.83
N SER A 212 -6.82 8.69 -29.61
CA SER A 212 -6.43 9.46 -28.45
C SER A 212 -4.92 9.63 -28.31
N PRO A 213 -4.45 10.84 -28.03
CA PRO A 213 -3.11 11.05 -27.49
C PRO A 213 -2.98 10.58 -26.04
N ALA A 214 -4.09 10.53 -25.30
CA ALA A 214 -4.14 9.93 -23.97
C ALA A 214 -4.06 8.40 -24.05
N THR A 215 -3.47 7.78 -23.07
CA THR A 215 -3.46 6.32 -22.92
C THR A 215 -3.97 5.93 -21.54
N MET A 216 -4.77 4.87 -21.46
CA MET A 216 -5.18 4.28 -20.20
C MET A 216 -5.06 2.76 -20.29
N GLU A 217 -4.09 2.22 -19.60
CA GLU A 217 -3.81 0.79 -19.60
C GLU A 217 -3.86 0.20 -18.20
N ALA A 218 -4.51 -0.95 -18.06
CA ALA A 218 -4.58 -1.71 -16.81
C ALA A 218 -3.72 -2.97 -16.88
N LYS A 219 -2.74 -3.08 -16.00
CA LYS A 219 -1.80 -4.22 -15.94
C LYS A 219 -1.46 -4.55 -14.49
N THR A 220 -0.96 -5.75 -14.23
CA THR A 220 -0.32 -6.02 -12.94
C THR A 220 0.95 -5.19 -12.80
N ILE A 221 1.34 -4.90 -11.55
CA ILE A 221 2.61 -4.20 -11.28
C ILE A 221 3.78 -4.92 -11.95
N HIS A 222 3.84 -6.25 -11.84
CA HIS A 222 4.87 -7.06 -12.48
C HIS A 222 4.87 -6.89 -14.00
N LYS A 223 3.69 -6.83 -14.64
CA LYS A 223 3.59 -6.62 -16.08
C LYS A 223 4.04 -5.22 -16.48
N TRP A 224 3.76 -4.21 -15.69
CA TRP A 224 4.29 -2.86 -15.90
C TRP A 224 5.82 -2.85 -15.89
N LEU A 225 6.45 -3.53 -14.92
CA LEU A 225 7.91 -3.61 -14.75
C LEU A 225 8.64 -4.39 -15.84
N VAL A 226 7.93 -5.22 -16.62
CA VAL A 226 8.52 -5.99 -17.75
C VAL A 226 8.03 -5.53 -19.12
N THR A 227 7.11 -4.55 -19.18
CA THR A 227 6.68 -3.95 -20.45
C THR A 227 7.74 -2.97 -20.91
N ARG A 228 8.32 -3.21 -22.09
CA ARG A 228 9.35 -2.33 -22.65
C ARG A 228 8.81 -0.91 -22.85
N THR A 229 9.64 0.06 -22.54
CA THR A 229 9.37 1.47 -22.79
C THR A 229 9.47 1.78 -24.29
N PRO A 230 9.11 2.99 -24.75
CA PRO A 230 9.28 3.40 -26.14
C PRO A 230 10.73 3.30 -26.64
N THR A 231 11.73 3.32 -25.74
CA THR A 231 13.14 3.11 -26.08
C THR A 231 13.48 1.65 -26.39
N GLY A 232 12.57 0.72 -26.15
CA GLY A 232 12.78 -0.71 -26.31
C GLY A 232 13.43 -1.40 -25.11
N GLU A 233 13.75 -0.66 -24.05
CA GLU A 233 14.37 -1.16 -22.82
C GLU A 233 13.35 -1.45 -21.72
N MET A 234 13.76 -2.19 -20.70
CA MET A 234 12.94 -2.44 -19.51
C MET A 234 12.86 -1.16 -18.66
N PRO A 235 11.70 -0.90 -17.99
CA PRO A 235 11.59 0.20 -17.06
C PRO A 235 12.55 0.06 -15.87
N GLY A 236 13.16 1.17 -15.49
CA GLY A 236 14.09 1.22 -14.37
C GLY A 236 14.73 2.60 -14.21
N PRO A 237 15.73 2.71 -13.32
CA PRO A 237 16.48 3.95 -13.16
C PRO A 237 17.11 4.39 -14.49
N GLY A 238 16.85 5.62 -14.92
CA GLY A 238 17.36 6.15 -16.19
C GLY A 238 16.50 5.85 -17.42
N ASN A 239 15.55 4.90 -17.34
CA ASN A 239 14.57 4.60 -18.38
C ASN A 239 13.17 4.41 -17.77
N PRO A 240 12.52 5.47 -17.28
CA PRO A 240 11.25 5.37 -16.58
C PRO A 240 10.10 5.00 -17.53
N MET A 241 9.04 4.43 -16.95
CA MET A 241 7.78 4.22 -17.67
C MET A 241 7.28 5.55 -18.25
N ALA A 242 6.79 5.51 -19.47
CA ALA A 242 6.23 6.68 -20.15
C ALA A 242 4.80 6.98 -19.64
N LEU A 243 4.68 7.31 -18.35
CA LEU A 243 3.42 7.59 -17.67
C LEU A 243 3.45 8.99 -17.03
N ASP A 244 2.31 9.68 -17.11
CA ASP A 244 2.08 10.94 -16.39
C ASP A 244 1.38 10.68 -15.04
N LEU A 245 0.58 9.60 -14.97
CA LEU A 245 -0.14 9.17 -13.78
C LEU A 245 -0.07 7.64 -13.64
N LEU A 246 0.24 7.16 -12.45
CA LEU A 246 0.06 5.76 -12.07
C LEU A 246 -0.91 5.67 -10.87
N VAL A 247 -1.98 4.92 -11.05
CA VAL A 247 -2.90 4.55 -9.96
C VAL A 247 -2.66 3.09 -9.61
N VAL A 248 -2.38 2.82 -8.34
CA VAL A 248 -2.10 1.47 -7.83
C VAL A 248 -3.20 1.08 -6.87
N ASP A 249 -3.98 0.07 -7.19
CA ASP A 249 -5.00 -0.50 -6.31
C ASP A 249 -4.46 -1.71 -5.54
N GLU A 250 -5.09 -2.03 -4.40
CA GLU A 250 -4.64 -3.08 -3.48
C GLU A 250 -3.17 -2.91 -3.05
N ALA A 251 -2.74 -1.65 -2.80
CA ALA A 251 -1.36 -1.33 -2.46
C ALA A 251 -0.91 -1.92 -1.10
N SER A 252 -1.85 -2.31 -0.23
CA SER A 252 -1.56 -3.05 1.01
C SER A 252 -0.89 -4.41 0.79
N MET A 253 -0.99 -4.98 -0.42
CA MET A 253 -0.36 -6.25 -0.78
C MET A 253 1.06 -6.11 -1.37
N ILE A 254 1.62 -4.90 -1.40
CA ILE A 254 2.93 -4.61 -2.02
C ILE A 254 4.01 -4.67 -0.94
N ASP A 255 5.00 -5.55 -1.12
CA ASP A 255 6.19 -5.62 -0.27
C ASP A 255 7.22 -4.53 -0.62
N ILE A 256 8.25 -4.38 0.23
CA ILE A 256 9.29 -3.36 0.07
C ILE A 256 10.05 -3.50 -1.27
N HIS A 257 10.32 -4.72 -1.70
CA HIS A 257 11.05 -5.01 -2.93
C HIS A 257 10.27 -4.55 -4.16
N LEU A 258 8.97 -4.91 -4.22
CA LEU A 258 8.10 -4.54 -5.33
C LEU A 258 7.83 -3.04 -5.36
N ALA A 259 7.65 -2.40 -4.18
CA ALA A 259 7.48 -0.96 -4.04
C ALA A 259 8.73 -0.20 -4.53
N ALA A 260 9.92 -0.58 -4.06
CA ALA A 260 11.17 0.05 -4.46
C ALA A 260 11.42 -0.09 -5.96
N ARG A 261 11.19 -1.26 -6.55
CA ARG A 261 11.29 -1.48 -8.00
C ARG A 261 10.29 -0.65 -8.79
N LEU A 262 9.03 -0.58 -8.33
CA LEU A 262 7.99 0.21 -8.99
C LEU A 262 8.38 1.70 -9.02
N LEU A 263 8.76 2.25 -7.87
CA LEU A 263 9.09 3.66 -7.77
C LEU A 263 10.38 4.01 -8.55
N SER A 264 11.36 3.12 -8.59
CA SER A 264 12.58 3.32 -9.39
C SER A 264 12.32 3.31 -10.90
N ALA A 265 11.21 2.71 -11.33
CA ALA A 265 10.77 2.67 -12.72
C ALA A 265 9.84 3.83 -13.12
N LEU A 266 9.53 4.76 -12.20
CA LEU A 266 8.72 5.94 -12.45
C LEU A 266 9.58 7.21 -12.52
N SER A 267 9.26 8.09 -13.47
CA SER A 267 9.82 9.44 -13.46
C SER A 267 9.45 10.17 -12.15
N PRO A 268 10.33 11.01 -11.59
CA PRO A 268 9.98 11.88 -10.47
C PRO A 268 8.74 12.75 -10.72
N GLU A 269 8.46 13.06 -11.99
CA GLU A 269 7.32 13.88 -12.41
C GLU A 269 6.00 13.09 -12.50
N THR A 270 6.07 11.76 -12.56
CA THR A 270 4.86 10.91 -12.61
C THR A 270 4.07 11.06 -11.33
N ARG A 271 2.78 11.40 -11.43
CA ARG A 271 1.86 11.39 -10.30
C ARG A 271 1.61 9.93 -9.87
N LEU A 272 1.57 9.71 -8.56
CA LEU A 272 1.34 8.40 -7.97
C LEU A 272 0.16 8.44 -7.01
N ILE A 273 -0.85 7.62 -7.26
CA ILE A 273 -1.99 7.42 -6.36
C ILE A 273 -1.95 5.97 -5.88
N LEU A 274 -1.80 5.78 -4.58
CA LEU A 274 -1.81 4.47 -3.93
C LEU A 274 -3.15 4.28 -3.22
N LEU A 275 -3.86 3.21 -3.56
CA LEU A 275 -5.14 2.84 -2.95
C LEU A 275 -4.96 1.53 -2.20
N GLY A 276 -5.40 1.48 -0.95
CA GLY A 276 -5.28 0.28 -0.14
C GLY A 276 -6.16 0.33 1.09
N ASP A 277 -5.94 -0.61 1.97
CA ASP A 277 -6.59 -0.69 3.27
C ASP A 277 -5.55 -1.03 4.32
N LYS A 278 -5.28 -0.09 5.25
CA LYS A 278 -4.28 -0.28 6.31
C LYS A 278 -4.60 -1.43 7.27
N HIS A 279 -5.86 -1.87 7.29
CA HIS A 279 -6.33 -2.97 8.13
C HIS A 279 -6.43 -4.32 7.41
N GLN A 280 -6.13 -4.38 6.11
CA GLN A 280 -6.00 -5.65 5.39
C GLN A 280 -4.69 -6.35 5.76
N LEU A 281 -4.67 -7.67 5.53
CA LEU A 281 -3.46 -8.46 5.68
C LEU A 281 -2.33 -7.83 4.85
N ALA A 282 -1.19 -7.66 5.51
CA ALA A 282 0.04 -7.17 4.87
C ALA A 282 0.48 -8.10 3.72
N ALA A 283 1.40 -7.62 2.91
CA ALA A 283 2.07 -8.42 1.89
C ALA A 283 2.69 -9.69 2.49
N VAL A 284 2.75 -10.76 1.69
CA VAL A 284 3.44 -12.01 2.08
C VAL A 284 4.96 -11.79 2.17
N GLY A 285 5.48 -10.82 1.43
CA GLY A 285 6.90 -10.42 1.47
C GLY A 285 7.21 -9.47 2.63
N PRO A 286 8.52 -9.20 2.89
CA PRO A 286 8.93 -8.32 3.97
C PRO A 286 8.48 -6.87 3.75
N GLY A 287 8.10 -6.20 4.84
CA GLY A 287 7.72 -4.79 4.91
C GLY A 287 6.23 -4.53 4.72
N SER A 288 5.63 -3.92 5.74
CA SER A 288 4.23 -3.43 5.72
C SER A 288 4.14 -2.04 5.10
N VAL A 289 4.70 -1.85 3.89
CA VAL A 289 4.92 -0.54 3.27
C VAL A 289 3.68 0.35 3.33
N PHE A 290 2.51 -0.16 2.95
CA PHE A 290 1.29 0.66 2.91
C PHE A 290 0.82 1.08 4.32
N ALA A 291 0.95 0.20 5.32
CA ALA A 291 0.59 0.52 6.70
C ALA A 291 1.51 1.63 7.25
N ASP A 292 2.82 1.49 7.05
CA ASP A 292 3.82 2.47 7.49
C ASP A 292 3.60 3.85 6.82
N LEU A 293 3.24 3.86 5.52
CA LEU A 293 2.96 5.10 4.78
C LEU A 293 1.66 5.79 5.24
N THR A 294 0.75 5.08 5.89
CA THR A 294 -0.57 5.59 6.33
C THR A 294 -0.64 5.86 7.83
N GLU A 295 0.49 5.92 8.52
CA GLU A 295 0.55 6.34 9.92
C GLU A 295 0.02 7.77 10.09
N GLU A 296 -0.83 7.97 11.11
CA GLU A 296 -1.57 9.23 11.31
C GLU A 296 -0.65 10.42 11.62
N GLU A 297 0.48 10.18 12.31
CA GLU A 297 1.51 11.18 12.61
C GLU A 297 2.77 11.01 11.73
N GLY A 298 2.66 10.23 10.67
CA GLY A 298 3.77 9.93 9.75
C GLY A 298 4.14 11.11 8.84
N ALA A 299 5.32 11.04 8.27
CA ALA A 299 5.86 12.07 7.37
C ALA A 299 4.99 12.33 6.12
N LEU A 300 4.10 11.40 5.76
CA LEU A 300 3.17 11.48 4.63
C LEU A 300 1.72 11.73 5.02
N ALA A 301 1.44 12.11 6.27
CA ALA A 301 0.08 12.39 6.74
C ALA A 301 -0.64 13.42 5.87
N ALA A 302 0.05 14.47 5.41
CA ALA A 302 -0.50 15.48 4.49
C ALA A 302 -0.82 14.94 3.08
N ASN A 303 -0.24 13.81 2.70
CA ASN A 303 -0.47 13.14 1.42
C ASN A 303 -1.44 11.95 1.56
N THR A 304 -2.00 11.74 2.75
CA THR A 304 -2.84 10.58 3.08
C THR A 304 -4.28 11.00 3.35
N ALA A 305 -5.22 10.39 2.64
CA ALA A 305 -6.65 10.50 2.89
C ALA A 305 -7.18 9.18 3.42
N VAL A 306 -7.84 9.21 4.59
CA VAL A 306 -8.42 8.02 5.22
C VAL A 306 -9.94 8.04 5.07
N LEU A 307 -10.48 7.15 4.24
CA LEU A 307 -11.92 7.00 4.00
C LEU A 307 -12.51 6.05 5.06
N LYS A 308 -13.29 6.61 5.97
CA LYS A 308 -13.85 5.86 7.11
C LYS A 308 -15.25 5.31 6.86
N GLU A 309 -16.05 5.99 6.03
CA GLU A 309 -17.46 5.63 5.83
C GLU A 309 -17.63 4.57 4.74
N SER A 310 -18.09 3.38 5.14
CA SER A 310 -18.49 2.35 4.17
C SER A 310 -19.89 2.63 3.64
N ARG A 311 -20.03 2.70 2.31
CA ARG A 311 -21.32 2.86 1.61
C ARG A 311 -21.88 1.53 1.09
N ARG A 312 -21.16 0.42 1.33
CA ARG A 312 -21.57 -0.92 0.86
C ARG A 312 -22.69 -1.49 1.72
N PHE A 313 -22.75 -1.12 2.99
CA PHE A 313 -23.72 -1.62 3.94
C PHE A 313 -24.66 -0.49 4.36
N GLU A 314 -25.97 -0.75 4.39
CA GLU A 314 -26.95 0.20 4.89
C GLU A 314 -26.61 0.57 6.34
N ARG A 315 -26.59 1.88 6.64
CA ARG A 315 -26.40 2.37 8.03
C ARG A 315 -27.49 1.76 8.91
N GLY A 316 -27.06 1.14 10.01
CA GLY A 316 -27.99 0.43 10.94
C GLY A 316 -28.19 -1.05 10.63
N SER A 317 -27.63 -1.59 9.52
CA SER A 317 -27.59 -3.03 9.32
C SER A 317 -26.60 -3.70 10.28
N ILE A 318 -26.85 -4.96 10.63
CA ILE A 318 -25.96 -5.75 11.50
C ILE A 318 -24.56 -5.87 10.88
N VAL A 319 -24.47 -6.00 9.54
CA VAL A 319 -23.18 -6.06 8.83
C VAL A 319 -22.43 -4.73 8.93
N TRP A 320 -23.14 -3.60 8.85
CA TRP A 320 -22.56 -2.27 9.09
C TRP A 320 -22.04 -2.12 10.53
N ALA A 321 -22.85 -2.54 11.53
CA ALA A 321 -22.47 -2.50 12.93
C ALA A 321 -21.24 -3.37 13.23
N LEU A 322 -21.20 -4.61 12.70
CA LEU A 322 -20.03 -5.49 12.81
C LEU A 322 -18.78 -4.90 12.16
N ALA A 323 -18.90 -4.41 10.92
CA ALA A 323 -17.78 -3.78 10.24
C ALA A 323 -17.28 -2.53 10.97
N SER A 324 -18.17 -1.72 11.54
CA SER A 324 -17.81 -0.55 12.33
C SER A 324 -17.08 -0.92 13.62
N VAL A 325 -17.54 -1.96 14.32
CA VAL A 325 -16.87 -2.45 15.54
C VAL A 325 -15.48 -2.98 15.21
N VAL A 326 -15.34 -3.82 14.19
CA VAL A 326 -14.05 -4.38 13.78
C VAL A 326 -13.06 -3.29 13.35
N ASN A 327 -13.52 -2.30 12.57
CA ASN A 327 -12.66 -1.23 12.08
C ASN A 327 -12.34 -0.14 13.10
N GLN A 328 -13.25 0.15 14.06
CA GLN A 328 -13.03 1.23 15.05
C GLN A 328 -12.20 0.80 16.25
N MET A 329 -12.20 -0.48 16.57
CA MET A 329 -11.63 -0.90 17.85
C MET A 329 -10.16 -1.32 17.75
N GLY A 330 -9.59 -1.51 16.56
CA GLY A 330 -8.22 -2.07 16.44
C GLY A 330 -8.06 -3.32 17.31
N ILE A 331 -9.17 -4.08 17.49
CA ILE A 331 -9.26 -5.11 18.50
C ILE A 331 -8.52 -6.33 18.01
N GLU A 332 -7.39 -6.59 18.60
CA GLU A 332 -6.72 -7.86 18.51
C GLU A 332 -7.25 -8.82 19.58
N GLY A 333 -7.51 -10.07 19.22
CA GLY A 333 -7.76 -11.16 20.15
C GLY A 333 -9.14 -11.20 20.81
N ASP A 334 -9.17 -11.59 22.10
CA ASP A 334 -10.39 -11.92 22.86
C ASP A 334 -11.41 -10.78 23.01
N ALA A 335 -10.96 -9.53 22.95
CA ALA A 335 -11.84 -8.36 23.05
C ALA A 335 -12.70 -8.18 21.78
N ALA A 336 -12.15 -8.44 20.59
CA ALA A 336 -12.92 -8.45 19.33
C ALA A 336 -13.98 -9.55 19.34
N VAL A 337 -13.58 -10.75 19.77
CA VAL A 337 -14.49 -11.89 19.92
C VAL A 337 -15.60 -11.59 20.91
N SER A 338 -15.30 -10.93 22.02
CA SER A 338 -16.29 -10.53 23.04
C SER A 338 -17.26 -9.47 22.50
N ALA A 339 -16.76 -8.44 21.79
CA ALA A 339 -17.60 -7.39 21.18
C ALA A 339 -18.55 -7.97 20.12
N VAL A 340 -18.03 -8.86 19.25
CA VAL A 340 -18.85 -9.56 18.25
C VAL A 340 -19.89 -10.48 18.91
N LYS A 341 -19.52 -11.20 19.96
CA LYS A 341 -20.46 -12.03 20.74
C LYS A 341 -21.57 -11.18 21.36
N THR A 342 -21.21 -10.04 21.99
CA THR A 342 -22.19 -9.12 22.58
C THR A 342 -23.15 -8.58 21.53
N LEU A 343 -22.65 -8.23 20.36
CA LEU A 343 -23.46 -7.72 19.25
C LEU A 343 -24.41 -8.81 18.70
N LEU A 344 -23.93 -10.03 18.56
CA LEU A 344 -24.74 -11.19 18.12
C LEU A 344 -25.79 -11.60 19.14
N THR A 345 -25.50 -11.47 20.44
CA THR A 345 -26.45 -11.79 21.51
C THR A 345 -27.49 -10.70 21.72
N SER A 346 -27.18 -9.44 21.46
CA SER A 346 -28.14 -8.32 21.53
C SER A 346 -29.15 -8.31 20.38
N THR A 347 -28.92 -9.08 19.32
CA THR A 347 -29.77 -9.17 18.10
C THR A 347 -30.31 -10.58 17.88
N GLU A 348 -30.63 -11.29 18.96
CA GLU A 348 -31.08 -12.70 18.89
C GLU A 348 -32.27 -12.96 17.92
N ALA A 349 -33.14 -11.98 17.72
CA ALA A 349 -34.27 -12.12 16.81
C ALA A 349 -33.86 -12.21 15.30
N ASP A 350 -32.66 -11.75 14.94
CA ASP A 350 -32.20 -11.63 13.53
C ASP A 350 -30.95 -12.47 13.19
N ALA A 351 -30.45 -13.24 14.16
CA ALA A 351 -29.29 -14.13 13.95
C ALA A 351 -29.45 -15.10 12.74
N PRO A 352 -30.63 -15.71 12.52
CA PRO A 352 -30.87 -16.51 11.32
C PRO A 352 -30.84 -15.72 10.00
N GLY A 353 -31.25 -14.44 10.01
CA GLY A 353 -31.17 -13.54 8.87
C GLY A 353 -29.73 -13.16 8.55
N LEU A 354 -28.94 -12.87 9.57
CA LEU A 354 -27.50 -12.58 9.45
C LEU A 354 -26.74 -13.78 8.86
N ILE A 355 -26.97 -14.99 9.36
CA ILE A 355 -26.34 -16.21 8.83
C ILE A 355 -26.72 -16.42 7.37
N ARG A 356 -27.96 -16.21 6.97
CA ARG A 356 -28.40 -16.30 5.57
C ARG A 356 -27.75 -15.24 4.69
N SER A 357 -27.62 -14.00 5.17
CA SER A 357 -26.98 -12.93 4.39
C SER A 357 -25.48 -13.12 4.19
N LEU A 358 -24.80 -13.70 5.18
CA LEU A 358 -23.35 -13.94 5.14
C LEU A 358 -22.97 -15.24 4.38
N PHE A 359 -23.80 -16.26 4.43
CA PHE A 359 -23.45 -17.61 3.96
C PHE A 359 -24.42 -18.19 2.92
N GLY A 360 -25.42 -17.46 2.48
CA GLY A 360 -26.44 -17.93 1.57
C GLY A 360 -27.56 -18.72 2.26
N THR A 361 -28.40 -19.41 1.49
CA THR A 361 -29.62 -20.06 1.96
C THR A 361 -29.44 -21.30 2.85
N GLU A 362 -28.21 -21.82 2.94
CA GLU A 362 -27.91 -22.98 3.79
C GLU A 362 -26.95 -22.55 4.93
N ALA A 363 -27.38 -22.77 6.17
CA ALA A 363 -26.49 -22.63 7.33
C ALA A 363 -25.37 -23.68 7.25
N PRO A 364 -24.08 -23.27 7.35
CA PRO A 364 -23.00 -24.25 7.32
C PRO A 364 -23.13 -25.21 8.50
N THR A 365 -23.01 -26.51 8.22
CA THR A 365 -22.88 -27.53 9.27
C THR A 365 -21.65 -27.24 10.13
N SER A 366 -21.67 -27.68 11.40
CA SER A 366 -20.65 -27.35 12.40
C SER A 366 -19.19 -27.54 11.93
N ALA A 367 -18.94 -28.51 11.05
CA ALA A 367 -17.62 -28.79 10.47
C ALA A 367 -17.12 -27.71 9.48
N ARG A 368 -18.02 -26.93 8.84
CA ARG A 368 -17.67 -25.84 7.90
C ARG A 368 -17.47 -24.48 8.59
N ARG A 369 -17.89 -24.32 9.85
CA ARG A 369 -17.74 -23.04 10.57
C ARG A 369 -16.28 -22.60 10.75
N TYR A 370 -15.35 -23.57 10.80
CA TYR A 370 -13.92 -23.30 10.96
C TYR A 370 -13.16 -23.04 9.65
N GLN A 371 -13.75 -23.37 8.48
CA GLN A 371 -13.10 -23.16 7.17
C GLN A 371 -13.42 -21.82 6.53
N VAL A 372 -14.38 -21.05 7.07
CA VAL A 372 -14.81 -19.76 6.51
C VAL A 372 -14.31 -18.58 7.35
N ALA A 373 -13.64 -18.83 8.45
CA ALA A 373 -13.11 -17.81 9.35
C ALA A 373 -11.67 -17.38 9.03
N TRP A 374 -11.11 -17.85 7.89
CA TRP A 374 -9.76 -17.44 7.41
C TRP A 374 -9.73 -17.30 5.91
#